data_3f7ea2e2e552d5ccd19eb4e2a4e3ee78
#
_entry.id   3f7ea2e2e552d5ccd19eb4e2a4e3ee78
#
_cell.length_a   1.000
_cell.length_b   1.000
_cell.length_c   1.000
_cell.angle_alpha   90.00
_cell.angle_beta   90.00
_cell.angle_gamma   90.00
#
_symmetry.space_group_name_H-M   'P 1'
#
loop_
_entity.id
_entity.type
_entity.pdbx_description
1 polymer ?
#
loop_
_entity_poly.entity_id
_entity_poly.type
_entity_poly.pdbx_seq_one_letter_code
_entity_poly.pdbx_strand_id
1 'polypeptide(L)'
;VAALISGMCAVAGGWCCSQLTSRVGKDMRMALYRKSMDLSIYDFRNFGTASITTRTINDVVNIQMAMTNVLCMLMPVPIIFIIALTLSFRLDVTLSLWLLVAIAFVCVVALFIMRSAAPLFRKLQKLLDRIGAVLLENLTGVRVIRAFNKESHERRRMDGTFVDYADTSIKANRLFANLDGLSYFGMNAFIVVVYFLAGGRISAGNFQIGDITAIVEYAIMALFYLMMAQMVIITLPRALECCERVRLVLDHSPQIADPEPGAAVDMSGRGPLPDGEVLAFRDVTFRFADAQEDTLRHVSFSCKTGQTTA
;
A
#
# COMPACT_ATOMS: atom_id res chain seq x y z
N VAL A 1 -31.64 -6.08 -23.39
CA VAL A 1 -30.57 -7.02 -23.70
C VAL A 1 -29.21 -6.41 -23.30
N ALA A 2 -28.84 -5.21 -23.82
CA ALA A 2 -27.56 -4.55 -23.52
C ALA A 2 -27.33 -4.35 -21.99
N ALA A 3 -28.35 -3.88 -21.25
CA ALA A 3 -28.24 -3.70 -19.80
C ALA A 3 -27.98 -5.01 -19.04
N LEU A 4 -28.61 -6.11 -19.47
CA LEU A 4 -28.37 -7.43 -18.87
C LEU A 4 -26.94 -7.91 -19.14
N ILE A 5 -26.44 -7.75 -20.36
CA ILE A 5 -25.07 -8.12 -20.74
C ILE A 5 -24.08 -7.29 -19.92
N SER A 6 -24.28 -5.96 -19.83
CA SER A 6 -23.45 -5.06 -19.03
C SER A 6 -23.43 -5.47 -17.56
N GLY A 7 -24.58 -5.78 -16.97
CA GLY A 7 -24.67 -6.26 -15.58
C GLY A 7 -23.93 -7.58 -15.37
N MET A 8 -24.08 -8.54 -16.28
CA MET A 8 -23.36 -9.81 -16.21
C MET A 8 -21.84 -9.61 -16.32
N CYS A 9 -21.37 -8.75 -17.24
CA CYS A 9 -19.95 -8.41 -17.38
C CYS A 9 -19.41 -7.73 -16.12
N ALA A 10 -20.17 -6.83 -15.50
CA ALA A 10 -19.75 -6.17 -14.26
C ALA A 10 -19.59 -7.16 -13.09
N VAL A 11 -20.56 -8.09 -12.94
CA VAL A 11 -20.48 -9.16 -11.92
C VAL A 11 -19.29 -10.09 -12.20
N ALA A 12 -19.11 -10.53 -13.45
CA ALA A 12 -17.99 -11.39 -13.84
C ALA A 12 -16.65 -10.69 -13.62
N GLY A 13 -16.54 -9.40 -13.97
CA GLY A 13 -15.33 -8.59 -13.73
C GLY A 13 -15.00 -8.47 -12.24
N GLY A 14 -15.99 -8.17 -11.40
CA GLY A 14 -15.82 -8.12 -9.94
C GLY A 14 -15.41 -9.47 -9.36
N TRP A 15 -16.00 -10.56 -9.84
CA TRP A 15 -15.63 -11.92 -9.42
C TRP A 15 -14.18 -12.25 -9.81
N CYS A 16 -13.78 -11.99 -11.05
CA CYS A 16 -12.41 -12.19 -11.53
C CYS A 16 -11.41 -11.35 -10.73
N CYS A 17 -11.71 -10.07 -10.46
CA CYS A 17 -10.89 -9.19 -9.66
C CYS A 17 -10.71 -9.74 -8.24
N SER A 18 -11.79 -10.15 -7.58
CA SER A 18 -11.76 -10.74 -6.24
C SER A 18 -10.93 -12.01 -6.19
N GLN A 19 -11.10 -12.91 -7.17
CA GLN A 19 -10.32 -14.14 -7.29
C GLN A 19 -8.82 -13.86 -7.46
N LEU A 20 -8.47 -12.92 -8.34
CA LEU A 20 -7.09 -12.55 -8.62
C LEU A 20 -6.42 -11.97 -7.37
N THR A 21 -7.02 -10.97 -6.76
CA THR A 21 -6.45 -10.28 -5.59
C THR A 21 -6.33 -11.20 -4.38
N SER A 22 -7.31 -12.09 -4.17
CA SER A 22 -7.28 -13.07 -3.08
C SER A 22 -6.19 -14.13 -3.29
N ARG A 23 -6.02 -14.63 -4.53
CA ARG A 23 -4.96 -15.59 -4.87
C ARG A 23 -3.57 -14.98 -4.70
N VAL A 24 -3.36 -13.77 -5.22
CA VAL A 24 -2.09 -13.04 -5.03
C VAL A 24 -1.79 -12.85 -3.53
N GLY A 25 -2.77 -12.44 -2.75
CA GLY A 25 -2.59 -12.29 -1.31
C GLY A 25 -2.29 -13.60 -0.58
N LYS A 26 -2.91 -14.71 -1.00
CA LYS A 26 -2.60 -16.06 -0.49
C LYS A 26 -1.15 -16.42 -0.83
N ASP A 27 -0.75 -16.25 -2.09
CA ASP A 27 0.57 -16.66 -2.57
C ASP A 27 1.68 -15.82 -1.92
N MET A 28 1.46 -14.52 -1.75
CA MET A 28 2.38 -13.64 -1.00
C MET A 28 2.54 -14.08 0.47
N ARG A 29 1.44 -14.38 1.16
CA ARG A 29 1.50 -14.88 2.55
C ARG A 29 2.23 -16.21 2.65
N MET A 30 1.96 -17.11 1.69
CA MET A 30 2.64 -18.41 1.64
C MET A 30 4.14 -18.25 1.38
N ALA A 31 4.53 -17.34 0.46
CA ALA A 31 5.92 -17.05 0.18
C ALA A 31 6.64 -16.45 1.40
N LEU A 32 6.02 -15.46 2.07
CA LEU A 32 6.55 -14.89 3.31
C LEU A 32 6.68 -15.91 4.43
N TYR A 33 5.67 -16.79 4.59
CA TYR A 33 5.70 -17.85 5.59
C TYR A 33 6.83 -18.84 5.32
N ARG A 34 6.96 -19.35 4.08
CA ARG A 34 8.07 -20.22 3.70
C ARG A 34 9.41 -19.55 3.95
N LYS A 35 9.54 -18.31 3.48
CA LYS A 35 10.77 -17.56 3.71
C LYS A 35 11.11 -17.38 5.19
N SER A 36 10.10 -17.15 6.04
CA SER A 36 10.32 -17.02 7.48
C SER A 36 10.80 -18.32 8.13
N MET A 37 10.49 -19.48 7.56
CA MET A 37 11.02 -20.78 8.04
C MET A 37 12.46 -21.01 7.60
N ASP A 38 12.87 -20.41 6.48
CA ASP A 38 14.25 -20.53 5.94
C ASP A 38 15.22 -19.54 6.60
N LEU A 39 14.72 -18.52 7.32
CA LEU A 39 15.56 -17.53 7.99
C LEU A 39 16.31 -18.13 9.18
N SER A 40 17.59 -17.78 9.34
CA SER A 40 18.34 -18.09 10.55
C SER A 40 17.80 -17.31 11.76
N ILE A 41 18.13 -17.77 12.97
CA ILE A 41 17.76 -17.07 14.22
C ILE A 41 18.31 -15.62 14.21
N TYR A 42 19.49 -15.41 13.65
CA TYR A 42 20.10 -14.09 13.53
C TYR A 42 19.31 -13.18 12.56
N ASP A 43 18.96 -13.69 11.37
CA ASP A 43 18.15 -12.96 10.40
C ASP A 43 16.77 -12.61 10.99
N PHE A 44 16.16 -13.57 11.70
CA PHE A 44 14.88 -13.36 12.36
C PHE A 44 14.92 -12.27 13.43
N ARG A 45 16.04 -12.16 14.18
CA ARG A 45 16.26 -11.09 15.15
C ARG A 45 16.44 -9.71 14.46
N ASN A 46 17.13 -9.68 13.32
CA ASN A 46 17.34 -8.43 12.55
C ASN A 46 16.02 -7.86 11.99
N PHE A 47 15.15 -8.71 11.45
CA PHE A 47 13.83 -8.26 10.98
C PHE A 47 12.87 -7.97 12.13
N GLY A 48 12.95 -8.71 13.20
CA GLY A 48 12.04 -8.69 14.35
C GLY A 48 10.71 -9.42 14.07
N THR A 49 10.27 -10.22 15.04
CA THR A 49 9.04 -11.02 14.92
C THR A 49 7.81 -10.19 14.63
N ALA A 50 7.65 -9.05 15.34
CA ALA A 50 6.54 -8.13 15.14
C ALA A 50 6.53 -7.55 13.71
N SER A 51 7.70 -7.27 13.14
CA SER A 51 7.84 -6.73 11.78
C SER A 51 7.44 -7.76 10.71
N ILE A 52 7.88 -9.01 10.84
CA ILE A 52 7.50 -10.10 9.91
C ILE A 52 5.99 -10.35 9.98
N THR A 53 5.42 -10.37 11.18
CA THR A 53 3.96 -10.51 11.38
C THR A 53 3.20 -9.37 10.70
N THR A 54 3.62 -8.12 10.90
CA THR A 54 2.99 -6.95 10.28
C THR A 54 3.06 -7.02 8.75
N ARG A 55 4.18 -7.44 8.18
CA ARG A 55 4.35 -7.59 6.72
C ARG A 55 3.44 -8.68 6.18
N THR A 56 3.33 -9.82 6.88
CA THR A 56 2.50 -10.95 6.44
C THR A 56 1.00 -10.65 6.52
N ILE A 57 0.57 -9.91 7.54
CA ILE A 57 -0.85 -9.61 7.76
C ILE A 57 -1.23 -8.29 7.12
N ASN A 58 -0.69 -7.16 7.61
CA ASN A 58 -1.16 -5.83 7.26
C ASN A 58 -0.66 -5.36 5.90
N ASP A 59 0.64 -5.56 5.59
CA ASP A 59 1.20 -5.09 4.32
C ASP A 59 0.58 -5.84 3.14
N VAL A 60 0.37 -7.16 3.25
CA VAL A 60 -0.31 -7.93 2.21
C VAL A 60 -1.76 -7.48 2.03
N VAL A 61 -2.50 -7.13 3.10
CA VAL A 61 -3.86 -6.57 2.99
C VAL A 61 -3.83 -5.23 2.27
N ASN A 62 -2.90 -4.34 2.61
CA ASN A 62 -2.76 -3.04 1.93
C ASN A 62 -2.45 -3.21 0.43
N ILE A 63 -1.58 -4.16 0.07
CA ILE A 63 -1.27 -4.49 -1.32
C ILE A 63 -2.51 -5.03 -2.04
N GLN A 64 -3.27 -5.95 -1.42
CA GLN A 64 -4.50 -6.49 -2.00
C GLN A 64 -5.54 -5.39 -2.24
N MET A 65 -5.75 -4.48 -1.26
CA MET A 65 -6.69 -3.36 -1.42
C MET A 65 -6.26 -2.42 -2.55
N ALA A 66 -4.97 -2.07 -2.61
CA ALA A 66 -4.45 -1.24 -3.69
C ALA A 66 -4.61 -1.91 -5.06
N MET A 67 -4.33 -3.21 -5.16
CA MET A 67 -4.51 -3.98 -6.38
C MET A 67 -5.98 -3.99 -6.82
N THR A 68 -6.92 -4.19 -5.89
CA THR A 68 -8.37 -4.11 -6.17
C THR A 68 -8.74 -2.72 -6.69
N ASN A 69 -8.27 -1.66 -6.02
CA ASN A 69 -8.57 -0.28 -6.42
C ASN A 69 -7.98 0.04 -7.81
N VAL A 70 -6.76 -0.40 -8.10
CA VAL A 70 -6.14 -0.22 -9.42
C VAL A 70 -6.94 -0.96 -10.49
N LEU A 71 -7.33 -2.21 -10.28
CA LEU A 71 -8.05 -3.01 -11.25
C LEU A 71 -9.49 -2.51 -11.48
N CYS A 72 -10.19 -2.14 -10.40
CA CYS A 72 -11.61 -1.77 -10.48
C CYS A 72 -11.86 -0.29 -10.76
N MET A 73 -10.93 0.60 -10.36
CA MET A 73 -11.15 2.04 -10.46
C MET A 73 -10.19 2.72 -11.45
N LEU A 74 -8.89 2.38 -11.45
CA LEU A 74 -7.91 3.05 -12.29
C LEU A 74 -7.85 2.47 -13.71
N MET A 75 -7.88 1.15 -13.85
CA MET A 75 -7.76 0.47 -15.14
C MET A 75 -8.91 0.76 -16.12
N PRO A 76 -10.19 0.94 -15.68
CA PRO A 76 -11.26 1.35 -16.57
C PRO A 76 -11.13 2.78 -17.13
N VAL A 77 -10.40 3.68 -16.45
CA VAL A 77 -10.31 5.09 -16.82
C VAL A 77 -9.88 5.31 -18.27
N PRO A 78 -8.72 4.81 -18.75
CA PRO A 78 -8.31 5.04 -20.14
C PRO A 78 -9.30 4.45 -21.16
N ILE A 79 -9.92 3.32 -20.84
CA ILE A 79 -10.90 2.68 -21.71
C ILE A 79 -12.14 3.55 -21.84
N ILE A 80 -12.69 4.02 -20.71
CA ILE A 80 -13.87 4.87 -20.68
C ILE A 80 -13.59 6.21 -21.35
N PHE A 81 -12.41 6.80 -21.13
CA PHE A 81 -12.01 8.03 -21.81
C PHE A 81 -11.99 7.88 -23.34
N ILE A 82 -11.36 6.83 -23.84
CA ILE A 82 -11.30 6.56 -25.29
C ILE A 82 -12.70 6.38 -25.85
N ILE A 83 -13.54 5.60 -25.18
CA ILE A 83 -14.92 5.35 -25.62
C ILE A 83 -15.76 6.64 -25.56
N ALA A 84 -15.75 7.34 -24.44
CA ALA A 84 -16.51 8.56 -24.23
C ALA A 84 -16.13 9.65 -25.24
N LEU A 85 -14.85 9.88 -25.46
CA LEU A 85 -14.37 10.85 -26.45
C LEU A 85 -14.71 10.44 -27.86
N THR A 86 -14.46 9.15 -28.23
CA THR A 86 -14.74 8.68 -29.58
C THR A 86 -16.22 8.79 -29.95
N LEU A 87 -17.09 8.41 -29.02
CA LEU A 87 -18.54 8.50 -29.22
C LEU A 87 -19.00 9.95 -29.21
N SER A 88 -18.48 10.81 -28.34
CA SER A 88 -18.78 12.22 -28.31
C SER A 88 -18.37 12.92 -29.62
N PHE A 89 -17.17 12.66 -30.14
CA PHE A 89 -16.71 13.22 -31.41
C PHE A 89 -17.53 12.76 -32.64
N ARG A 90 -18.16 11.58 -32.55
CA ARG A 90 -19.08 11.14 -33.62
C ARG A 90 -20.41 11.87 -33.61
N LEU A 91 -20.83 12.38 -32.47
CA LEU A 91 -22.10 13.14 -32.32
C LEU A 91 -21.90 14.61 -32.68
N ASP A 92 -20.94 15.29 -32.08
CA ASP A 92 -20.64 16.71 -32.36
C ASP A 92 -19.21 17.07 -32.00
N VAL A 93 -18.46 17.57 -32.96
CA VAL A 93 -17.05 17.97 -32.78
C VAL A 93 -16.90 19.16 -31.84
N THR A 94 -17.83 20.12 -31.91
CA THR A 94 -17.74 21.35 -31.09
C THR A 94 -17.99 21.07 -29.62
N LEU A 95 -19.01 20.26 -29.29
CA LEU A 95 -19.30 19.87 -27.92
C LEU A 95 -18.22 18.98 -27.35
N SER A 96 -17.61 18.11 -28.17
CA SER A 96 -16.50 17.26 -27.77
C SER A 96 -15.21 18.04 -27.46
N LEU A 97 -14.95 19.14 -28.16
CA LEU A 97 -13.86 20.05 -27.82
C LEU A 97 -14.08 20.71 -26.44
N TRP A 98 -15.31 21.13 -26.15
CA TRP A 98 -15.65 21.63 -24.80
C TRP A 98 -15.51 20.57 -23.74
N LEU A 99 -15.83 19.31 -24.04
CA LEU A 99 -15.58 18.18 -23.14
C LEU A 99 -14.07 18.00 -22.85
N LEU A 100 -13.21 18.12 -23.87
CA LEU A 100 -11.76 18.09 -23.67
C LEU A 100 -11.28 19.23 -22.77
N VAL A 101 -11.83 20.45 -22.95
CA VAL A 101 -11.51 21.58 -22.08
C VAL A 101 -11.93 21.31 -20.64
N ALA A 102 -13.12 20.74 -20.41
CA ALA A 102 -13.57 20.38 -19.06
C ALA A 102 -12.68 19.32 -18.41
N ILE A 103 -12.30 18.28 -19.15
CA ILE A 103 -11.37 17.25 -18.69
C ILE A 103 -10.01 17.86 -18.37
N ALA A 104 -9.45 18.67 -19.26
CA ALA A 104 -8.18 19.35 -19.05
C ALA A 104 -8.23 20.26 -17.81
N PHE A 105 -9.31 21.00 -17.60
CA PHE A 105 -9.52 21.81 -16.40
C PHE A 105 -9.46 20.96 -15.13
N VAL A 106 -10.21 19.87 -15.05
CA VAL A 106 -10.20 18.98 -13.88
C VAL A 106 -8.83 18.36 -13.65
N CYS A 107 -8.14 17.93 -14.71
CA CYS A 107 -6.77 17.42 -14.62
C CYS A 107 -5.78 18.46 -14.07
N VAL A 108 -5.84 19.69 -14.56
CA VAL A 108 -4.96 20.79 -14.09
C VAL A 108 -5.23 21.11 -12.63
N VAL A 109 -6.50 21.21 -12.24
CA VAL A 109 -6.90 21.42 -10.83
C VAL A 109 -6.39 20.30 -9.97
N ALA A 110 -6.55 19.04 -10.39
CA ALA A 110 -6.07 17.86 -9.67
C ALA A 110 -4.55 17.89 -9.47
N LEU A 111 -3.80 18.14 -10.52
CA LEU A 111 -2.33 18.22 -10.48
C LEU A 111 -1.85 19.35 -9.55
N PHE A 112 -2.48 20.51 -9.62
CA PHE A 112 -2.14 21.66 -8.77
C PHE A 112 -2.40 21.34 -7.29
N ILE A 113 -3.56 20.78 -6.97
CA ILE A 113 -3.94 20.46 -5.59
C ILE A 113 -3.08 19.31 -5.04
N MET A 114 -2.81 18.28 -5.83
CA MET A 114 -1.94 17.17 -5.42
C MET A 114 -0.52 17.67 -5.08
N ARG A 115 0.06 18.55 -5.91
CA ARG A 115 1.36 19.17 -5.62
C ARG A 115 1.34 19.99 -4.34
N SER A 116 0.27 20.73 -4.10
CA SER A 116 0.10 21.57 -2.91
C SER A 116 -0.18 20.74 -1.64
N ALA A 117 -0.82 19.58 -1.78
CA ALA A 117 -1.12 18.67 -0.66
C ALA A 117 0.10 17.86 -0.20
N ALA A 118 1.01 17.52 -1.11
CA ALA A 118 2.18 16.67 -0.81
C ALA A 118 3.05 17.18 0.36
N PRO A 119 3.40 18.48 0.49
CA PRO A 119 4.15 18.98 1.64
C PRO A 119 3.35 18.93 2.93
N LEU A 120 2.02 19.10 2.89
CA LEU A 120 1.17 19.00 4.07
C LEU A 120 1.11 17.58 4.62
N PHE A 121 1.04 16.56 3.75
CA PHE A 121 1.10 15.17 4.18
C PHE A 121 2.43 14.81 4.83
N ARG A 122 3.54 15.29 4.28
CA ARG A 122 4.86 15.10 4.92
C ARG A 122 4.92 15.79 6.29
N LYS A 123 4.30 16.97 6.43
CA LYS A 123 4.21 17.66 7.72
C LYS A 123 3.33 16.90 8.70
N LEU A 124 2.18 16.40 8.26
CA LEU A 124 1.28 15.56 9.08
C LEU A 124 2.00 14.32 9.60
N GLN A 125 2.79 13.64 8.76
CA GLN A 125 3.56 12.48 9.20
C GLN A 125 4.54 12.84 10.31
N LYS A 126 5.31 13.93 10.15
CA LYS A 126 6.23 14.41 11.19
C LYS A 126 5.52 14.77 12.52
N LEU A 127 4.30 15.29 12.42
CA LEU A 127 3.50 15.61 13.62
C LEU A 127 2.97 14.34 14.29
N LEU A 128 2.58 13.32 13.52
CA LEU A 128 2.24 12.00 14.05
C LEU A 128 3.42 11.34 14.77
N ASP A 129 4.61 11.39 14.17
CA ASP A 129 5.83 10.85 14.77
C ASP A 129 6.13 11.59 16.08
N ARG A 130 5.94 12.92 16.12
CA ARG A 130 6.10 13.74 17.34
C ARG A 130 5.07 13.37 18.40
N ILE A 131 3.81 13.16 18.04
CA ILE A 131 2.76 12.68 18.97
C ILE A 131 3.18 11.34 19.57
N GLY A 132 3.65 10.40 18.72
CA GLY A 132 4.12 9.10 19.16
C GLY A 132 5.30 9.19 20.14
N ALA A 133 6.28 10.06 19.85
CA ALA A 133 7.44 10.28 20.70
C ALA A 133 7.05 10.87 22.07
N VAL A 134 6.22 11.93 22.09
CA VAL A 134 5.75 12.54 23.35
C VAL A 134 4.90 11.56 24.17
N LEU A 135 4.06 10.76 23.50
CA LEU A 135 3.26 9.74 24.18
C LEU A 135 4.14 8.67 24.83
N LEU A 136 5.14 8.17 24.09
CA LEU A 136 6.08 7.18 24.61
C LEU A 136 6.89 7.73 25.80
N GLU A 137 7.37 8.97 25.69
CA GLU A 137 8.07 9.67 26.76
C GLU A 137 7.18 9.78 28.02
N ASN A 138 5.92 10.16 27.85
CA ASN A 138 4.96 10.27 28.95
C ASN A 138 4.62 8.92 29.60
N LEU A 139 4.48 7.86 28.79
CA LEU A 139 4.20 6.51 29.30
C LEU A 139 5.41 5.93 30.07
N THR A 140 6.61 6.12 29.56
CA THR A 140 7.83 5.64 30.23
C THR A 140 8.21 6.48 31.44
N GLY A 141 7.99 7.80 31.36
CA GLY A 141 8.30 8.77 32.39
C GLY A 141 7.21 9.01 33.43
N VAL A 142 6.07 8.30 33.38
CA VAL A 142 4.89 8.59 34.22
C VAL A 142 5.17 8.67 35.70
N ARG A 143 6.09 7.87 36.25
CA ARG A 143 6.47 7.90 37.68
C ARG A 143 7.16 9.20 38.03
N VAL A 144 8.05 9.69 37.17
CA VAL A 144 8.78 10.95 37.35
C VAL A 144 7.83 12.13 37.25
N ILE A 145 6.96 12.15 36.24
CA ILE A 145 5.95 13.19 36.03
C ILE A 145 5.07 13.35 37.28
N ARG A 146 4.60 12.23 37.87
CA ARG A 146 3.79 12.21 39.07
C ARG A 146 4.58 12.64 40.32
N ALA A 147 5.81 12.15 40.46
CA ALA A 147 6.67 12.52 41.61
C ALA A 147 6.94 14.03 41.68
N PHE A 148 7.04 14.70 40.51
CA PHE A 148 7.26 16.14 40.41
C PHE A 148 5.98 16.97 40.19
N ASN A 149 4.80 16.34 40.21
CA ASN A 149 3.50 16.99 40.02
C ASN A 149 3.44 17.82 38.70
N LYS A 150 3.97 17.25 37.60
CA LYS A 150 4.10 17.92 36.29
C LYS A 150 3.05 17.48 35.25
N GLU A 151 2.00 16.80 35.66
CA GLU A 151 0.95 16.29 34.75
C GLU A 151 0.30 17.43 33.96
N SER A 152 0.07 18.59 34.58
CA SER A 152 -0.52 19.75 33.89
C SER A 152 0.40 20.34 32.83
N HIS A 153 1.71 20.24 33.01
CA HIS A 153 2.71 20.66 32.03
C HIS A 153 2.72 19.73 30.83
N GLU A 154 2.80 18.41 31.07
CA GLU A 154 2.83 17.41 30.01
C GLU A 154 1.51 17.38 29.20
N ARG A 155 0.36 17.57 29.87
CA ARG A 155 -0.92 17.73 29.20
C ARG A 155 -0.90 18.90 28.23
N ARG A 156 -0.45 20.08 28.65
CA ARG A 156 -0.35 21.26 27.77
C ARG A 156 0.61 21.04 26.60
N ARG A 157 1.72 20.33 26.82
CA ARG A 157 2.70 19.98 25.78
C ARG A 157 2.07 19.07 24.73
N MET A 158 1.30 18.06 25.15
CA MET A 158 0.57 17.15 24.29
C MET A 158 -0.55 17.88 23.55
N ASP A 159 -1.35 18.70 24.24
CA ASP A 159 -2.42 19.50 23.64
C ASP A 159 -1.88 20.40 22.53
N GLY A 160 -0.74 21.07 22.74
CA GLY A 160 -0.09 21.84 21.68
C GLY A 160 0.26 21.02 20.45
N THR A 161 0.73 19.79 20.64
CA THR A 161 1.06 18.90 19.52
C THR A 161 -0.19 18.43 18.78
N PHE A 162 -1.28 18.17 19.49
CA PHE A 162 -2.58 17.83 18.89
C PHE A 162 -3.18 19.00 18.11
N VAL A 163 -3.07 20.23 18.62
CA VAL A 163 -3.54 21.43 17.91
C VAL A 163 -2.76 21.62 16.61
N ASP A 164 -1.42 21.51 16.63
CA ASP A 164 -0.57 21.59 15.44
C ASP A 164 -0.96 20.54 14.38
N TYR A 165 -1.25 19.31 14.83
CA TYR A 165 -1.73 18.23 13.96
C TYR A 165 -3.10 18.54 13.38
N ALA A 166 -4.06 18.96 14.22
CA ALA A 166 -5.41 19.30 13.81
C ALA A 166 -5.42 20.43 12.77
N ASP A 167 -4.69 21.51 13.01
CA ASP A 167 -4.58 22.64 12.09
C ASP A 167 -3.99 22.24 10.73
N THR A 168 -2.95 21.42 10.75
CA THR A 168 -2.34 20.91 9.51
C THR A 168 -3.29 19.96 8.78
N SER A 169 -4.00 19.10 9.50
CA SER A 169 -5.02 18.19 8.96
C SER A 169 -6.18 18.95 8.33
N ILE A 170 -6.68 19.99 9.00
CA ILE A 170 -7.74 20.86 8.47
C ILE A 170 -7.28 21.52 7.16
N LYS A 171 -6.04 22.02 7.08
CA LYS A 171 -5.50 22.61 5.85
C LYS A 171 -5.42 21.58 4.71
N ALA A 172 -4.97 20.35 5.00
CA ALA A 172 -4.93 19.27 4.01
C ALA A 172 -6.34 18.90 3.54
N ASN A 173 -7.27 18.69 4.46
CA ASN A 173 -8.66 18.33 4.14
C ASN A 173 -9.39 19.44 3.34
N ARG A 174 -9.12 20.71 3.63
CA ARG A 174 -9.66 21.84 2.83
C ARG A 174 -9.18 21.79 1.38
N LEU A 175 -7.92 21.39 1.13
CA LEU A 175 -7.43 21.22 -0.25
C LEU A 175 -8.18 20.12 -0.99
N PHE A 176 -8.47 18.98 -0.34
CA PHE A 176 -9.27 17.92 -0.95
C PHE A 176 -10.71 18.33 -1.16
N ALA A 177 -11.33 18.99 -0.20
CA ALA A 177 -12.69 19.53 -0.37
C ALA A 177 -12.76 20.52 -1.55
N ASN A 178 -11.72 21.34 -1.72
CA ASN A 178 -11.63 22.23 -2.87
C ASN A 178 -11.44 21.46 -4.18
N LEU A 179 -10.69 20.35 -4.19
CA LEU A 179 -10.54 19.49 -5.35
C LEU A 179 -11.88 18.92 -5.81
N ASP A 180 -12.63 18.33 -4.86
CA ASP A 180 -13.95 17.80 -5.14
C ASP A 180 -14.90 18.93 -5.63
N GLY A 181 -14.96 20.05 -4.89
CA GLY A 181 -15.83 21.17 -5.24
C GLY A 181 -15.52 21.76 -6.61
N LEU A 182 -14.24 21.97 -6.95
CA LEU A 182 -13.82 22.50 -8.25
C LEU A 182 -14.04 21.49 -9.38
N SER A 183 -13.86 20.20 -9.12
CA SER A 183 -14.14 19.14 -10.09
C SER A 183 -15.64 19.07 -10.42
N TYR A 184 -16.51 19.08 -9.39
CA TYR A 184 -17.95 19.16 -9.58
C TYR A 184 -18.38 20.47 -10.26
N PHE A 185 -17.77 21.59 -9.90
CA PHE A 185 -18.04 22.87 -10.59
C PHE A 185 -17.70 22.78 -12.07
N GLY A 186 -16.52 22.26 -12.41
CA GLY A 186 -16.09 22.07 -13.80
C GLY A 186 -17.05 21.19 -14.60
N MET A 187 -17.51 20.08 -14.00
CA MET A 187 -18.50 19.20 -14.60
C MET A 187 -19.84 19.90 -14.86
N ASN A 188 -20.39 20.58 -13.84
CA ASN A 188 -21.67 21.27 -13.99
C ASN A 188 -21.58 22.47 -14.93
N ALA A 189 -20.47 23.22 -14.92
CA ALA A 189 -20.22 24.29 -15.89
C ALA A 189 -20.19 23.75 -17.33
N PHE A 190 -19.56 22.61 -17.56
CA PHE A 190 -19.60 21.94 -18.86
C PHE A 190 -21.03 21.58 -19.26
N ILE A 191 -21.82 20.99 -18.37
CA ILE A 191 -23.24 20.63 -18.65
C ILE A 191 -24.05 21.86 -19.04
N VAL A 192 -23.88 22.99 -18.33
CA VAL A 192 -24.56 24.25 -18.65
C VAL A 192 -24.14 24.74 -20.04
N VAL A 193 -22.85 24.70 -20.37
CA VAL A 193 -22.34 25.08 -21.69
C VAL A 193 -22.94 24.19 -22.79
N VAL A 194 -23.02 22.88 -22.57
CA VAL A 194 -23.61 21.94 -23.53
C VAL A 194 -25.08 22.31 -23.78
N TYR A 195 -25.88 22.50 -22.73
CA TYR A 195 -27.30 22.84 -22.89
C TYR A 195 -27.49 24.20 -23.57
N PHE A 196 -26.66 25.18 -23.25
CA PHE A 196 -26.73 26.50 -23.88
C PHE A 196 -26.40 26.47 -25.39
N LEU A 197 -25.29 25.78 -25.76
CA LEU A 197 -24.89 25.65 -27.16
C LEU A 197 -25.84 24.76 -27.95
N ALA A 198 -26.36 23.70 -27.33
CA ALA A 198 -27.30 22.77 -27.96
C ALA A 198 -28.67 23.41 -28.18
N GLY A 199 -29.14 24.26 -27.26
CA GLY A 199 -30.42 24.94 -27.39
C GLY A 199 -30.55 25.76 -28.69
N GLY A 200 -29.49 26.47 -29.07
CA GLY A 200 -29.47 27.22 -30.35
C GLY A 200 -29.46 26.31 -31.59
N ARG A 201 -28.87 25.13 -31.50
CA ARG A 201 -28.75 24.18 -32.64
C ARG A 201 -30.00 23.32 -32.83
N ILE A 202 -30.74 23.01 -31.75
CA ILE A 202 -32.05 22.35 -31.84
C ILE A 202 -33.01 23.20 -32.62
N SER A 203 -33.03 24.51 -32.34
CA SER A 203 -33.90 25.47 -33.05
C SER A 203 -33.59 25.53 -34.57
N ALA A 204 -32.37 25.21 -34.98
CA ALA A 204 -31.94 25.13 -36.39
C ALA A 204 -32.19 23.75 -37.04
N GLY A 205 -32.76 22.79 -36.33
CA GLY A 205 -33.09 21.45 -36.83
C GLY A 205 -31.88 20.52 -37.04
N ASN A 206 -30.69 20.90 -36.58
CA ASN A 206 -29.44 20.16 -36.82
C ASN A 206 -29.02 19.20 -35.70
N PHE A 207 -29.85 19.07 -34.65
CA PHE A 207 -29.47 18.27 -33.46
C PHE A 207 -30.69 17.56 -32.87
N GLN A 208 -30.51 16.29 -32.47
CA GLN A 208 -31.53 15.55 -31.76
C GLN A 208 -31.38 15.70 -30.24
N ILE A 209 -32.47 15.75 -29.51
CA ILE A 209 -32.45 15.84 -28.02
C ILE A 209 -31.67 14.66 -27.42
N GLY A 210 -31.74 13.49 -28.06
CA GLY A 210 -30.98 12.28 -27.63
C GLY A 210 -29.46 12.45 -27.67
N ASP A 211 -28.95 13.20 -28.66
CA ASP A 211 -27.50 13.43 -28.81
C ASP A 211 -26.94 14.27 -27.66
N ILE A 212 -27.70 15.25 -27.21
CA ILE A 212 -27.33 16.08 -26.05
C ILE A 212 -27.23 15.25 -24.79
N THR A 213 -28.27 14.45 -24.54
CA THR A 213 -28.30 13.57 -23.37
C THR A 213 -27.13 12.58 -23.40
N ALA A 214 -26.82 12.02 -24.56
CA ALA A 214 -25.68 11.11 -24.70
C ALA A 214 -24.34 11.79 -24.42
N ILE A 215 -24.09 13.01 -24.94
CA ILE A 215 -22.86 13.75 -24.69
C ILE A 215 -22.72 14.10 -23.19
N VAL A 216 -23.81 14.52 -22.54
CA VAL A 216 -23.81 14.81 -21.10
C VAL A 216 -23.49 13.55 -20.29
N GLU A 217 -24.11 12.41 -20.64
CA GLU A 217 -23.83 11.14 -19.97
C GLU A 217 -22.36 10.68 -20.15
N TYR A 218 -21.81 10.83 -21.38
CA TYR A 218 -20.38 10.52 -21.61
C TYR A 218 -19.47 11.42 -20.80
N ALA A 219 -19.80 12.70 -20.66
CA ALA A 219 -19.06 13.63 -19.83
C ALA A 219 -19.12 13.28 -18.35
N ILE A 220 -20.32 13.01 -17.83
CA ILE A 220 -20.50 12.62 -16.43
C ILE A 220 -19.71 11.35 -16.12
N MET A 221 -19.80 10.34 -17.00
CA MET A 221 -19.06 9.09 -16.85
C MET A 221 -17.54 9.34 -16.86
N ALA A 222 -17.01 10.07 -17.85
CA ALA A 222 -15.59 10.35 -17.96
C ALA A 222 -15.05 11.12 -16.75
N LEU A 223 -15.74 12.16 -16.31
CA LEU A 223 -15.33 12.97 -15.15
C LEU A 223 -15.45 12.21 -13.84
N PHE A 224 -16.48 11.37 -13.67
CA PHE A 224 -16.66 10.51 -12.51
C PHE A 224 -15.48 9.52 -12.35
N TYR A 225 -15.10 8.83 -13.44
CA TYR A 225 -13.95 7.93 -13.42
C TYR A 225 -12.63 8.66 -13.20
N LEU A 226 -12.50 9.90 -13.68
CA LEU A 226 -11.34 10.73 -13.39
C LEU A 226 -11.23 11.05 -11.89
N MET A 227 -12.34 11.37 -11.24
CA MET A 227 -12.39 11.61 -9.79
C MET A 227 -12.04 10.33 -9.00
N MET A 228 -12.55 9.17 -9.42
CA MET A 228 -12.19 7.88 -8.82
C MET A 228 -10.69 7.59 -8.97
N ALA A 229 -10.09 7.87 -10.12
CA ALA A 229 -8.66 7.69 -10.35
C ALA A 229 -7.80 8.53 -9.40
N GLN A 230 -8.20 9.77 -9.12
CA GLN A 230 -7.49 10.65 -8.18
C GLN A 230 -7.40 10.01 -6.77
N MET A 231 -8.46 9.39 -6.29
CA MET A 231 -8.48 8.72 -5.00
C MET A 231 -7.52 7.53 -4.95
N VAL A 232 -7.43 6.75 -6.04
CA VAL A 232 -6.50 5.62 -6.13
C VAL A 232 -5.05 6.10 -6.12
N ILE A 233 -4.72 7.15 -6.88
CA ILE A 233 -3.36 7.71 -6.97
C ILE A 233 -2.84 8.16 -5.60
N ILE A 234 -3.71 8.69 -4.74
CA ILE A 234 -3.33 9.11 -3.38
C ILE A 234 -2.95 7.92 -2.49
N THR A 235 -3.62 6.78 -2.66
CA THR A 235 -3.38 5.57 -1.83
C THR A 235 -2.23 4.69 -2.33
N LEU A 236 -1.86 4.84 -3.60
CA LEU A 236 -0.86 4.00 -4.26
C LEU A 236 0.55 4.04 -3.61
N PRO A 237 1.10 5.20 -3.20
CA PRO A 237 2.43 5.26 -2.58
C PRO A 237 2.56 4.37 -1.35
N ARG A 238 1.53 4.31 -0.50
CA ARG A 238 1.51 3.45 0.68
C ARG A 238 1.60 1.96 0.31
N ALA A 239 0.90 1.55 -0.74
CA ALA A 239 0.96 0.17 -1.20
C ALA A 239 2.34 -0.19 -1.78
N LEU A 240 2.98 0.75 -2.49
CA LEU A 240 4.35 0.56 -3.00
C LEU A 240 5.37 0.40 -1.86
N GLU A 241 5.24 1.17 -0.78
CA GLU A 241 6.05 0.96 0.43
C GLU A 241 5.82 -0.43 1.05
N CYS A 242 4.57 -0.89 1.12
CA CYS A 242 4.26 -2.24 1.61
C CYS A 242 4.90 -3.31 0.70
N CYS A 243 4.84 -3.14 -0.63
CA CYS A 243 5.50 -4.03 -1.58
C CYS A 243 7.01 -4.09 -1.35
N GLU A 244 7.66 -2.94 -1.16
CA GLU A 244 9.10 -2.87 -0.91
C GLU A 244 9.48 -3.58 0.40
N ARG A 245 8.71 -3.38 1.48
CA ARG A 245 8.96 -4.08 2.75
C ARG A 245 8.79 -5.59 2.64
N VAL A 246 7.82 -6.06 1.86
CA VAL A 246 7.62 -7.49 1.58
C VAL A 246 8.77 -8.01 0.74
N ARG A 247 9.18 -7.28 -0.31
CA ARG A 247 10.28 -7.63 -1.18
C ARG A 247 11.60 -7.80 -0.41
N LEU A 248 11.91 -6.89 0.50
CA LEU A 248 13.12 -6.96 1.34
C LEU A 248 13.22 -8.27 2.14
N VAL A 249 12.09 -8.84 2.57
CA VAL A 249 12.11 -10.15 3.25
C VAL A 249 12.27 -11.30 2.26
N LEU A 250 11.58 -11.25 1.13
CA LEU A 250 11.61 -12.32 0.13
C LEU A 250 12.98 -12.44 -0.56
N ASP A 251 13.61 -11.29 -0.85
CA ASP A 251 14.91 -11.22 -1.53
C ASP A 251 16.10 -11.45 -0.57
N HIS A 252 15.86 -11.43 0.75
CA HIS A 252 16.93 -11.65 1.73
C HIS A 252 17.50 -13.05 1.61
N SER A 253 18.82 -13.17 1.49
CA SER A 253 19.50 -14.47 1.49
C SER A 253 19.80 -14.89 2.93
N PRO A 254 19.32 -16.06 3.40
CA PRO A 254 19.63 -16.56 4.72
C PRO A 254 21.17 -16.68 4.92
N GLN A 255 21.65 -16.32 6.10
CA GLN A 255 23.09 -16.48 6.42
C GLN A 255 23.48 -17.97 6.49
N ILE A 256 22.54 -18.83 6.87
CA ILE A 256 22.73 -20.28 6.91
C ILE A 256 21.88 -20.83 5.77
N ALA A 257 22.55 -21.36 4.75
CA ALA A 257 21.91 -22.00 3.61
C ALA A 257 22.37 -23.46 3.55
N ASP A 258 21.49 -24.30 3.04
CA ASP A 258 21.88 -25.67 2.73
C ASP A 258 22.99 -25.69 1.67
N PRO A 259 23.91 -26.67 1.71
CA PRO A 259 24.95 -26.80 0.70
C PRO A 259 24.30 -27.05 -0.69
N GLU A 260 25.00 -26.60 -1.73
CA GLU A 260 24.53 -26.83 -3.11
C GLU A 260 24.28 -28.33 -3.37
N PRO A 261 23.29 -28.65 -4.23
CA PRO A 261 23.05 -30.04 -4.62
C PRO A 261 24.32 -30.69 -5.18
N GLY A 262 24.87 -31.66 -4.47
CA GLY A 262 26.15 -32.33 -4.81
C GLY A 262 27.33 -31.95 -3.93
N ALA A 263 27.27 -30.85 -3.17
CA ALA A 263 28.25 -30.48 -2.15
C ALA A 263 27.91 -31.08 -0.76
N ALA A 264 26.71 -31.60 -0.59
CA ALA A 264 26.30 -32.29 0.66
C ALA A 264 27.18 -33.54 0.84
N VAL A 265 27.86 -33.60 1.97
CA VAL A 265 28.63 -34.81 2.34
C VAL A 265 27.64 -35.93 2.64
N ASP A 266 27.71 -37.02 1.87
CA ASP A 266 26.92 -38.24 2.15
C ASP A 266 27.40 -38.81 3.48
N MET A 267 26.54 -38.72 4.50
CA MET A 267 26.78 -39.24 5.83
C MET A 267 26.35 -40.71 5.97
N SER A 268 25.68 -41.29 4.98
CA SER A 268 25.13 -42.66 5.03
C SER A 268 26.24 -43.72 5.08
N GLY A 269 27.44 -43.40 4.60
CA GLY A 269 28.61 -44.28 4.61
C GLY A 269 29.56 -44.10 5.81
N ARG A 270 29.31 -43.12 6.70
CA ARG A 270 30.15 -42.97 7.90
C ARG A 270 29.71 -44.00 8.95
N GLY A 271 30.60 -44.94 9.26
CA GLY A 271 30.42 -45.90 10.33
C GLY A 271 30.24 -45.23 11.70
N PRO A 272 29.87 -45.98 12.73
CA PRO A 272 29.76 -45.46 14.09
C PRO A 272 31.09 -44.80 14.51
N LEU A 273 30.96 -43.73 15.29
CA LEU A 273 32.14 -43.07 15.87
C LEU A 273 32.95 -44.06 16.71
N PRO A 274 34.27 -43.91 16.83
CA PRO A 274 35.12 -44.76 17.67
C PRO A 274 34.56 -44.82 19.10
N ASP A 275 34.72 -45.97 19.77
CA ASP A 275 34.40 -46.18 21.18
C ASP A 275 32.90 -46.09 21.58
N GLY A 276 32.01 -46.27 20.63
CA GLY A 276 30.55 -46.17 20.88
C GLY A 276 30.06 -44.75 21.16
N GLU A 277 30.83 -43.77 20.76
CA GLU A 277 30.41 -42.36 20.79
C GLU A 277 29.31 -42.12 19.78
N VAL A 278 28.32 -41.32 20.17
CA VAL A 278 27.22 -40.85 19.31
C VAL A 278 27.49 -39.41 18.85
N LEU A 279 28.14 -38.65 19.73
CA LEU A 279 28.48 -37.26 19.50
C LEU A 279 29.82 -36.95 20.17
N ALA A 280 30.71 -36.26 19.47
CA ALA A 280 31.98 -35.79 20.03
C ALA A 280 32.22 -34.33 19.60
N PHE A 281 32.48 -33.48 20.58
CA PHE A 281 33.03 -32.12 20.37
C PHE A 281 34.54 -32.17 20.69
N ARG A 282 35.33 -31.66 19.79
CA ARG A 282 36.80 -31.64 19.97
C ARG A 282 37.33 -30.24 19.70
N ASP A 283 37.73 -29.55 20.74
CA ASP A 283 38.31 -28.19 20.69
C ASP A 283 37.42 -27.20 19.95
N VAL A 284 36.07 -27.21 20.25
CA VAL A 284 35.09 -26.41 19.56
C VAL A 284 35.06 -25.01 20.17
N THR A 285 35.35 -24.03 19.33
CA THR A 285 35.15 -22.60 19.62
C THR A 285 34.00 -22.08 18.78
N PHE A 286 33.03 -21.41 19.39
CA PHE A 286 31.84 -20.87 18.71
C PHE A 286 31.53 -19.46 19.14
N ARG A 287 31.27 -18.59 18.16
CA ARG A 287 30.86 -17.21 18.38
C ARG A 287 29.63 -16.89 17.53
N PHE A 288 28.59 -16.29 18.13
CA PHE A 288 27.49 -15.72 17.36
C PHE A 288 27.97 -14.53 16.55
N ALA A 289 27.35 -14.29 15.37
CA ALA A 289 27.76 -13.23 14.44
C ALA A 289 27.65 -11.81 15.05
N ASP A 290 26.78 -11.61 16.03
CA ASP A 290 26.54 -10.37 16.78
C ASP A 290 27.30 -10.29 18.11
N ALA A 291 28.03 -11.32 18.52
CA ALA A 291 28.77 -11.34 19.78
C ALA A 291 30.15 -10.71 19.61
N GLN A 292 30.56 -9.93 20.61
CA GLN A 292 31.92 -9.34 20.66
C GLN A 292 32.97 -10.36 21.08
N GLU A 293 32.57 -11.38 21.84
CA GLU A 293 33.43 -12.43 22.36
C GLU A 293 32.90 -13.82 21.98
N ASP A 294 33.83 -14.82 22.03
CA ASP A 294 33.47 -16.22 21.81
C ASP A 294 32.55 -16.72 22.91
N THR A 295 31.39 -17.26 22.51
CA THR A 295 30.38 -17.82 23.42
C THR A 295 30.83 -19.16 24.01
N LEU A 296 31.49 -19.98 23.19
CA LEU A 296 32.13 -21.21 23.61
C LEU A 296 33.61 -21.13 23.22
N ARG A 297 34.51 -21.55 24.13
CA ARG A 297 35.96 -21.57 23.89
C ARG A 297 36.54 -22.92 24.25
N HIS A 298 37.17 -23.58 23.29
CA HIS A 298 37.88 -24.83 23.48
C HIS A 298 37.08 -25.91 24.17
N VAL A 299 35.81 -26.09 23.80
CA VAL A 299 34.92 -27.07 24.43
C VAL A 299 35.17 -28.45 23.82
N SER A 300 35.48 -29.42 24.68
CA SER A 300 35.71 -30.82 24.28
C SER A 300 34.91 -31.74 25.20
N PHE A 301 34.00 -32.56 24.64
CA PHE A 301 33.32 -33.62 25.35
C PHE A 301 32.79 -34.67 24.36
N SER A 302 32.51 -35.85 24.84
CA SER A 302 31.83 -36.89 24.04
C SER A 302 30.65 -37.50 24.78
N CYS A 303 29.66 -37.98 24.01
CA CYS A 303 28.47 -38.64 24.50
C CYS A 303 28.45 -40.07 23.94
N LYS A 304 28.15 -41.04 24.79
CA LYS A 304 28.03 -42.47 24.41
C LYS A 304 26.57 -42.89 24.35
N THR A 305 26.29 -43.94 23.56
CA THR A 305 24.96 -44.51 23.43
C THR A 305 24.44 -44.96 24.80
N GLY A 306 23.22 -44.58 25.17
CA GLY A 306 22.55 -44.96 26.40
C GLY A 306 23.03 -44.24 27.67
N GLN A 307 23.90 -43.20 27.52
CA GLN A 307 24.34 -42.39 28.65
C GLN A 307 23.75 -40.98 28.58
N THR A 308 23.44 -40.42 29.72
CA THR A 308 23.08 -39.02 29.87
C THR A 308 24.33 -38.20 30.26
N THR A 309 24.70 -37.21 29.47
CA THR A 309 25.82 -36.31 29.75
C THR A 309 25.23 -34.97 30.20
N ALA A 310 25.58 -34.48 31.37
CA ALA A 310 25.14 -33.19 31.94
C ALA A 310 26.31 -32.27 32.21
#